data_352c10a1c22c30830c1da92d5cfb45f6
#
_entry.id   352c10a1c22c30830c1da92d5cfb45f6
#
_cell.length_a   1.000
_cell.length_b   1.000
_cell.length_c   1.000
_cell.angle_alpha   90.00
_cell.angle_beta   90.00
_cell.angle_gamma   90.00
#
_symmetry.space_group_name_H-M   'P 1'
#
loop_
_entity.id
_entity.type
_entity.pdbx_description
1 polymer ?
#
loop_
_entity_poly.entity_id
_entity_poly.type
_entity_poly.pdbx_seq_one_letter_code
_entity_poly.pdbx_strand_id
1 'polypeptide(L)'
;MKIKKSADGGHDVMVLAKHPMETGLRKDKKTGEKIPPHFIKTMEFALNGTAVAQADLGTGVSKNPLISVHLATSKSGDTVMVSWVDNMGESDSVEKTVS
;
A
#
# COMPACT_ATOMS: atom_id res chain seq x y z
N MET A 1 6.43 4.95 -4.89
CA MET A 1 7.21 4.12 -3.95
C MET A 1 8.58 4.73 -3.74
N LYS A 2 9.01 4.82 -2.51
CA LYS A 2 10.34 5.33 -2.15
C LYS A 2 11.10 4.25 -1.38
N ILE A 3 12.34 3.97 -1.78
CA ILE A 3 13.18 2.98 -1.13
C ILE A 3 14.39 3.69 -0.55
N LYS A 4 14.64 3.48 0.75
CA LYS A 4 15.72 4.13 1.48
C LYS A 4 16.58 3.07 2.16
N LYS A 5 17.90 3.18 2.01
CA LYS A 5 18.82 2.25 2.68
C LYS A 5 18.78 2.47 4.20
N SER A 6 18.67 1.38 4.94
CA SER A 6 18.67 1.44 6.41
C SER A 6 20.04 1.10 6.99
N ALA A 7 20.24 1.40 8.28
CA ALA A 7 21.51 1.26 8.96
C ALA A 7 22.00 -0.21 9.08
N ASP A 8 21.06 -1.18 9.02
CA ASP A 8 21.39 -2.60 9.15
C ASP A 8 21.76 -3.28 7.82
N GLY A 9 21.83 -2.50 6.73
CA GLY A 9 22.13 -3.02 5.41
C GLY A 9 20.91 -3.39 4.58
N GLY A 10 19.72 -3.44 5.19
CA GLY A 10 18.46 -3.63 4.47
C GLY A 10 17.90 -2.31 3.93
N HIS A 11 16.64 -2.30 3.57
CA HIS A 11 15.97 -1.13 2.98
C HIS A 11 14.60 -0.91 3.59
N ASP A 12 14.24 0.37 3.75
CA ASP A 12 12.90 0.76 4.13
C ASP A 12 12.13 1.15 2.86
N VAL A 13 10.99 0.52 2.65
CA VAL A 13 10.13 0.78 1.50
C VAL A 13 8.91 1.56 1.97
N MET A 14 8.68 2.72 1.37
CA MET A 14 7.54 3.57 1.68
C MET A 14 6.66 3.70 0.45
N VAL A 15 5.36 3.45 0.62
CA VAL A 15 4.38 3.52 -0.45
C VAL A 15 3.26 4.46 -0.04
N LEU A 16 3.00 5.47 -0.87
CA LEU A 16 1.83 6.33 -0.73
C LEU A 16 0.80 5.85 -1.76
N ALA A 17 -0.28 5.25 -1.30
CA ALA A 17 -1.35 4.82 -2.17
C ALA A 17 -2.38 5.94 -2.30
N LYS A 18 -2.68 6.32 -3.54
CA LYS A 18 -3.75 7.30 -3.80
C LYS A 18 -5.07 6.54 -3.82
N HIS A 19 -5.81 6.62 -2.71
CA HIS A 19 -7.06 5.88 -2.55
C HIS A 19 -8.00 6.66 -1.63
N PRO A 20 -9.32 6.70 -1.92
CA PRO A 20 -10.26 7.47 -1.11
C PRO A 20 -10.45 6.93 0.29
N MET A 21 -10.29 5.62 0.52
CA MET A 21 -10.45 4.98 1.83
C MET A 21 -11.78 5.37 2.50
N GLU A 22 -12.88 5.20 1.77
CA GLU A 22 -14.22 5.54 2.26
C GLU A 22 -14.72 4.50 3.26
N THR A 23 -15.21 4.97 4.40
CA THR A 23 -15.66 4.09 5.49
C THR A 23 -17.08 3.55 5.30
N GLY A 24 -17.87 4.18 4.43
CA GLY A 24 -19.30 3.91 4.31
C GLY A 24 -20.17 4.75 5.27
N LEU A 25 -19.53 5.58 6.09
CA LEU A 25 -20.25 6.42 7.07
C LEU A 25 -20.42 7.87 6.60
N ARG A 26 -19.66 8.28 5.60
CA ARG A 26 -19.72 9.65 5.07
C ARG A 26 -20.91 9.81 4.14
N LYS A 27 -21.57 10.96 4.20
CA LYS A 27 -22.69 11.30 3.30
C LYS A 27 -22.25 12.28 2.23
N ASP A 28 -22.80 12.09 1.02
CA ASP A 28 -22.63 13.05 -0.07
C ASP A 28 -23.40 14.33 0.27
N LYS A 29 -22.74 15.46 0.20
CA LYS A 29 -23.34 16.77 0.52
C LYS A 29 -24.42 17.20 -0.47
N LYS A 30 -24.35 16.70 -1.70
CA LYS A 30 -25.31 17.06 -2.78
C LYS A 30 -26.56 16.21 -2.74
N THR A 31 -26.45 14.91 -2.48
CA THR A 31 -27.55 13.97 -2.53
C THR A 31 -28.06 13.55 -1.16
N GLY A 32 -27.26 13.72 -0.11
CA GLY A 32 -27.56 13.25 1.24
C GLY A 32 -27.44 11.75 1.42
N GLU A 33 -27.08 11.02 0.38
CA GLU A 33 -26.90 9.57 0.43
C GLU A 33 -25.53 9.20 1.00
N LYS A 34 -25.46 8.04 1.65
CA LYS A 34 -24.18 7.52 2.15
C LYS A 34 -23.28 7.12 0.99
N ILE A 35 -22.03 7.53 1.05
CA ILE A 35 -21.02 7.11 0.09
C ILE A 35 -20.65 5.65 0.41
N PRO A 36 -20.71 4.73 -0.58
CA PRO A 36 -20.39 3.32 -0.34
C PRO A 36 -18.98 3.14 0.21
N PRO A 37 -18.73 2.12 1.05
CA PRO A 37 -17.38 1.81 1.50
C PRO A 37 -16.47 1.55 0.29
N HIS A 38 -15.29 2.16 0.29
CA HIS A 38 -14.30 1.97 -0.76
C HIS A 38 -12.91 2.09 -0.14
N PHE A 39 -12.29 0.96 0.17
CA PHE A 39 -11.04 0.94 0.92
C PHE A 39 -10.13 -0.19 0.43
N ILE A 40 -8.82 0.02 0.58
CA ILE A 40 -7.84 -1.03 0.31
C ILE A 40 -7.98 -2.10 1.40
N LYS A 41 -8.15 -3.36 1.00
CA LYS A 41 -8.22 -4.49 1.91
C LYS A 41 -6.84 -5.00 2.28
N THR A 42 -5.99 -5.18 1.29
CA THR A 42 -4.69 -5.82 1.47
C THR A 42 -3.65 -5.15 0.58
N MET A 43 -2.47 -4.93 1.13
CA MET A 43 -1.29 -4.47 0.39
C MET A 43 -0.19 -5.50 0.58
N GLU A 44 0.39 -5.99 -0.52
CA GLU A 44 1.43 -7.01 -0.52
C GLU A 44 2.75 -6.43 -1.00
N PHE A 45 3.81 -6.81 -0.33
CA PHE A 45 5.17 -6.43 -0.69
C PHE A 45 5.92 -7.69 -1.13
N ALA A 46 6.49 -7.64 -2.34
CA ALA A 46 7.26 -8.75 -2.90
C ALA A 46 8.69 -8.33 -3.18
N LEU A 47 9.62 -9.21 -2.93
CA LEU A 47 11.04 -9.03 -3.21
C LEU A 47 11.46 -10.10 -4.22
N ASN A 48 11.89 -9.65 -5.40
CA ASN A 48 12.26 -10.55 -6.52
C ASN A 48 11.17 -11.59 -6.84
N GLY A 49 9.89 -11.17 -6.77
CA GLY A 49 8.76 -12.04 -7.09
C GLY A 49 8.26 -12.88 -5.93
N THR A 50 8.90 -12.82 -4.76
CA THR A 50 8.47 -13.57 -3.57
C THR A 50 7.83 -12.65 -2.56
N ALA A 51 6.62 -12.96 -2.13
CA ALA A 51 5.93 -12.18 -1.10
C ALA A 51 6.71 -12.24 0.22
N VAL A 52 7.05 -11.07 0.77
CA VAL A 52 7.85 -10.96 2.01
C VAL A 52 7.12 -10.23 3.12
N ALA A 53 6.07 -9.50 2.80
CA ALA A 53 5.26 -8.78 3.79
C ALA A 53 3.87 -8.51 3.24
N GLN A 54 2.89 -8.41 4.13
CA GLN A 54 1.51 -8.08 3.79
C GLN A 54 0.95 -7.16 4.87
N ALA A 55 0.25 -6.13 4.45
CA ALA A 55 -0.47 -5.24 5.34
C ALA A 55 -1.97 -5.38 5.08
N ASP A 56 -2.73 -5.71 6.11
CA ASP A 56 -4.19 -5.71 6.03
C ASP A 56 -4.69 -4.35 6.44
N LEU A 57 -5.35 -3.68 5.52
CA LEU A 57 -5.91 -2.36 5.73
C LEU A 57 -7.43 -2.48 5.89
N GLY A 58 -8.06 -1.41 6.29
CA GLY A 58 -9.50 -1.40 6.47
C GLY A 58 -10.04 0.00 6.52
N THR A 59 -11.29 0.14 6.91
CA THR A 59 -11.98 1.43 6.94
C THR A 59 -11.41 2.42 7.96
N GLY A 60 -10.60 1.95 8.93
CA GLY A 60 -9.93 2.82 9.90
C GLY A 60 -8.70 3.53 9.37
N VAL A 61 -8.25 3.21 8.16
CA VAL A 61 -7.06 3.82 7.56
C VAL A 61 -7.46 5.10 6.82
N SER A 62 -6.70 6.16 7.02
CA SER A 62 -6.97 7.46 6.41
C SER A 62 -6.81 7.46 4.89
N LYS A 63 -7.44 8.45 4.24
CA LYS A 63 -7.32 8.67 2.80
C LYS A 63 -5.85 8.79 2.38
N ASN A 64 -5.52 8.20 1.23
CA ASN A 64 -4.15 8.18 0.67
C ASN A 64 -3.14 7.66 1.69
N PRO A 65 -3.29 6.40 2.14
CA PRO A 65 -2.44 5.88 3.21
C PRO A 65 -0.97 5.79 2.82
N LEU A 66 -0.10 6.13 3.76
CA LEU A 66 1.34 5.94 3.64
C LEU A 66 1.71 4.69 4.44
N ILE A 67 2.22 3.69 3.73
CA ILE A 67 2.61 2.40 4.33
C ILE A 67 4.10 2.23 4.17
N SER A 68 4.78 1.86 5.25
CA SER A 68 6.21 1.55 5.18
C SER A 68 6.49 0.16 5.73
N VAL A 69 7.48 -0.50 5.14
CA VAL A 69 7.93 -1.82 5.56
C VAL A 69 9.45 -1.88 5.50
N HIS A 70 10.05 -2.59 6.45
CA HIS A 70 11.49 -2.79 6.49
C HIS A 70 11.85 -4.15 5.91
N LEU A 71 12.72 -4.15 4.89
CA LEU A 71 13.20 -5.36 4.23
C LEU A 71 14.68 -5.60 4.61
N ALA A 72 14.89 -6.37 5.67
CA ALA A 72 16.23 -6.59 6.23
C ALA A 72 17.19 -7.34 5.30
N THR A 73 16.63 -8.17 4.39
CA THR A 73 17.43 -9.01 3.49
C THR A 73 17.59 -8.44 2.08
N SER A 74 17.01 -7.26 1.82
CA SER A 74 17.08 -6.65 0.49
C SER A 74 18.49 -6.17 0.16
N LYS A 75 18.84 -6.25 -1.12
CA LYS A 75 20.16 -5.88 -1.64
C LYS A 75 20.03 -4.97 -2.85
N SER A 76 21.07 -4.22 -3.14
CA SER A 76 21.19 -3.44 -4.37
C SER A 76 20.95 -4.34 -5.59
N GLY A 77 20.10 -3.92 -6.50
CA GLY A 77 19.71 -4.68 -7.69
C GLY A 77 18.45 -5.53 -7.52
N ASP A 78 17.98 -5.72 -6.29
CA ASP A 78 16.73 -6.44 -6.05
C ASP A 78 15.53 -5.63 -6.56
N THR A 79 14.48 -6.32 -6.96
CA THR A 79 13.25 -5.68 -7.41
C THR A 79 12.18 -5.78 -6.33
N VAL A 80 11.63 -4.64 -5.96
CA VAL A 80 10.53 -4.55 -4.99
C VAL A 80 9.24 -4.25 -5.75
N MET A 81 8.23 -5.07 -5.54
CA MET A 81 6.89 -4.83 -6.09
C MET A 81 5.90 -4.67 -4.93
N VAL A 82 5.05 -3.66 -5.05
CA VAL A 82 3.96 -3.43 -4.10
C VAL A 82 2.66 -3.48 -4.87
N SER A 83 1.73 -4.29 -4.41
CA SER A 83 0.40 -4.41 -5.01
C SER A 83 -0.66 -4.29 -3.93
N TRP A 84 -1.84 -3.78 -4.32
CA TRP A 84 -2.97 -3.72 -3.41
C TRP A 84 -4.26 -4.09 -4.13
N VAL A 85 -5.22 -4.54 -3.34
CA VAL A 85 -6.58 -4.82 -3.81
C VAL A 85 -7.57 -4.18 -2.83
N ASP A 86 -8.63 -3.60 -3.37
CA ASP A 86 -9.66 -2.98 -2.54
C ASP A 86 -10.96 -3.80 -2.53
N ASN A 87 -11.93 -3.34 -1.73
CA ASN A 87 -13.20 -4.04 -1.57
C ASN A 87 -14.10 -3.94 -2.80
N MET A 88 -13.79 -3.07 -3.75
CA MET A 88 -14.54 -2.91 -4.99
C MET A 88 -13.99 -3.76 -6.13
N GLY A 89 -12.97 -4.57 -5.87
CA GLY A 89 -12.31 -5.39 -6.88
C GLY A 89 -11.27 -4.65 -7.70
N GLU A 90 -10.97 -3.40 -7.37
CA GLU A 90 -9.89 -2.65 -8.01
C GLU A 90 -8.55 -3.04 -7.42
N SER A 91 -7.52 -3.00 -8.24
CA SER A 91 -6.16 -3.30 -7.82
C SER A 91 -5.17 -2.45 -8.59
N ASP A 92 -3.98 -2.30 -8.04
CA ASP A 92 -2.88 -1.62 -8.69
C ASP A 92 -1.57 -2.17 -8.15
N SER A 93 -0.49 -1.93 -8.88
CA SER A 93 0.84 -2.36 -8.47
C SER A 93 1.89 -1.40 -8.96
N VAL A 94 3.02 -1.35 -8.26
CA VAL A 94 4.19 -0.56 -8.63
C VAL A 94 5.44 -1.37 -8.33
N GLU A 95 6.43 -1.25 -9.19
CA GLU A 95 7.69 -1.96 -9.07
C GLU A 95 8.85 -0.98 -9.15
N LYS A 96 9.88 -1.24 -8.34
CA LYS A 96 11.09 -0.42 -8.34
C LYS A 96 12.30 -1.27 -7.99
N THR A 97 13.41 -1.02 -8.68
CA THR A 97 14.68 -1.68 -8.39
C THR A 97 15.42 -0.94 -7.29
N VAL A 98 15.98 -1.70 -6.35
CA VAL A 98 16.80 -1.16 -5.26
C VAL A 98 18.13 -0.69 -5.85
N SER A 99 18.47 0.55 -5.59
CA SER A 99 19.74 1.13 -6.07
C SER A 99 20.91 0.89 -5.13
#